data_f087f70cde44a77c3f006ab6ee546a20
#
_entry.id   f087f70cde44a77c3f006ab6ee546a20
#
_cell.length_a   1.000
_cell.length_b   1.000
_cell.length_c   1.000
_cell.angle_alpha   90.00
_cell.angle_beta   90.00
_cell.angle_gamma   90.00
#
_symmetry.space_group_name_H-M   'P 1'
#
loop_
_entity.id
_entity.type
_entity.pdbx_description
1 polymer ?
#
loop_
_entity_poly.entity_id
_entity_poly.type
_entity_poly.pdbx_seq_one_letter_code
_entity_poly.pdbx_strand_id
1 'polypeptide(L)'
;MLMIVRLFPKTDISRVWHYIETHIKEEHKDLVPLYATQSEGMMNVGLIFDVKDVDSLAEFITKDIVKCDEINHTKTISLMKPVFFPIPKKKPENIQRYLIRIYAHPKNYKKVYDYLHNYKYPYNLFPIYVSYSLGDEDILMSVAADNKETVNKFVREKVRSLDGVTQCSFYPVFKAKRFAPLEKIIEEQKKHLDEKSWKMKKEEFDLDFDWVENFEEYAQITGAFPGDY
;
A
#
# COMPACT_ATOMS: atom_id res chain seq x y z
N MET A 1 3.40 12.03 -7.62
CA MET A 1 3.40 11.85 -6.14
C MET A 1 2.35 10.81 -5.79
N LEU A 2 2.71 9.82 -4.95
CA LEU A 2 1.74 8.81 -4.53
C LEU A 2 0.82 9.35 -3.42
N MET A 3 -0.48 9.22 -3.62
CA MET A 3 -1.51 9.63 -2.65
C MET A 3 -2.56 8.52 -2.49
N ILE A 4 -3.12 8.43 -1.29
CA ILE A 4 -4.22 7.52 -0.97
C ILE A 4 -5.44 8.34 -0.61
N VAL A 5 -6.56 8.11 -1.28
CA VAL A 5 -7.86 8.63 -0.86
C VAL A 5 -8.62 7.48 -0.20
N ARG A 6 -8.86 7.59 1.09
CA ARG A 6 -9.72 6.66 1.83
C ARG A 6 -11.16 7.12 1.75
N LEU A 7 -12.03 6.24 1.29
CA LEU A 7 -13.46 6.46 1.14
C LEU A 7 -14.20 5.73 2.27
N PHE A 8 -14.88 6.46 3.12
CA PHE A 8 -15.61 5.93 4.26
C PHE A 8 -17.10 5.82 3.90
N PRO A 9 -17.70 4.63 3.92
CA PRO A 9 -19.11 4.44 3.62
C PRO A 9 -20.00 4.98 4.75
N LYS A 10 -21.24 5.29 4.42
CA LYS A 10 -22.29 5.57 5.41
C LYS A 10 -22.72 4.29 6.12
N THR A 11 -23.05 3.26 5.35
CA THR A 11 -23.60 2.00 5.86
C THR A 11 -23.02 0.76 5.18
N ASP A 12 -22.81 0.81 3.86
CA ASP A 12 -22.45 -0.36 3.05
C ASP A 12 -21.20 -0.12 2.20
N ILE A 13 -20.11 -0.72 2.62
CA ILE A 13 -18.82 -0.64 1.90
C ILE A 13 -18.86 -1.31 0.52
N SER A 14 -19.77 -2.29 0.31
CA SER A 14 -19.89 -2.98 -0.98
C SER A 14 -20.44 -2.06 -2.07
N ARG A 15 -21.31 -1.10 -1.72
CA ARG A 15 -21.78 -0.08 -2.64
C ARG A 15 -20.68 0.90 -3.05
N VAL A 16 -19.85 1.30 -2.10
CA VAL A 16 -18.65 2.12 -2.40
C VAL A 16 -17.72 1.36 -3.33
N TRP A 17 -17.49 0.08 -3.05
CA TRP A 17 -16.66 -0.75 -3.91
C TRP A 17 -17.23 -0.89 -5.32
N HIS A 18 -18.52 -1.19 -5.44
CA HIS A 18 -19.20 -1.27 -6.75
C HIS A 18 -19.12 0.06 -7.52
N TYR A 19 -19.29 1.19 -6.83
CA TYR A 19 -19.13 2.50 -7.45
C TYR A 19 -17.71 2.69 -8.02
N ILE A 20 -16.68 2.33 -7.26
CA ILE A 20 -15.29 2.39 -7.69
C ILE A 20 -15.07 1.52 -8.94
N GLU A 21 -15.57 0.29 -8.93
CA GLU A 21 -15.41 -0.64 -10.05
C GLU A 21 -16.04 -0.17 -11.36
N THR A 22 -17.11 0.58 -11.27
CA THR A 22 -17.92 0.98 -12.42
C THR A 22 -17.65 2.39 -12.93
N HIS A 23 -17.21 3.30 -12.07
CA HIS A 23 -17.11 4.71 -12.40
C HIS A 23 -15.69 5.26 -12.43
N ILE A 24 -14.73 4.62 -11.76
CA ILE A 24 -13.35 5.06 -11.82
C ILE A 24 -12.70 4.48 -13.08
N LYS A 25 -12.35 5.38 -14.00
CA LYS A 25 -11.70 5.06 -15.27
C LYS A 25 -10.24 5.51 -15.25
N GLU A 26 -9.45 4.93 -16.15
CA GLU A 26 -7.99 5.16 -16.24
C GLU A 26 -7.59 6.60 -16.64
N GLU A 27 -8.52 7.43 -17.13
CA GLU A 27 -8.18 8.68 -17.83
C GLU A 27 -8.51 9.94 -17.04
N HIS A 28 -7.57 10.33 -16.19
CA HIS A 28 -7.40 11.72 -15.81
C HIS A 28 -5.96 12.13 -16.13
N LYS A 29 -5.75 13.18 -16.92
CA LYS A 29 -4.44 13.59 -17.46
C LYS A 29 -3.35 13.75 -16.39
N ASP A 30 -3.72 14.27 -15.23
CA ASP A 30 -2.80 14.61 -14.13
C ASP A 30 -3.08 13.81 -12.84
N LEU A 31 -4.05 12.90 -12.90
CA LEU A 31 -4.46 12.01 -11.81
C LEU A 31 -4.66 10.61 -12.36
N VAL A 32 -3.77 9.70 -12.00
CA VAL A 32 -3.81 8.32 -12.48
C VAL A 32 -4.19 7.40 -11.32
N PRO A 33 -5.40 6.82 -11.34
CA PRO A 33 -5.74 5.77 -10.39
C PRO A 33 -4.87 4.54 -10.67
N LEU A 34 -4.14 4.07 -9.66
CA LEU A 34 -3.29 2.90 -9.77
C LEU A 34 -4.05 1.64 -9.34
N TYR A 35 -4.53 1.64 -8.13
CA TYR A 35 -5.31 0.51 -7.59
C TYR A 35 -6.17 0.92 -6.40
N ALA A 36 -7.19 0.11 -6.12
CA ALA A 36 -8.01 0.19 -4.92
C ALA A 36 -7.74 -1.00 -4.01
N THR A 37 -7.87 -0.80 -2.70
CA THR A 37 -7.76 -1.87 -1.72
C THR A 37 -8.83 -1.76 -0.65
N GLN A 38 -9.29 -2.92 -0.16
CA GLN A 38 -10.13 -3.02 1.02
C GLN A 38 -9.47 -3.97 2.01
N SER A 39 -9.33 -3.52 3.25
CA SER A 39 -8.71 -4.30 4.32
C SER A 39 -9.75 -4.71 5.35
N GLU A 40 -9.63 -5.92 5.89
CA GLU A 40 -10.47 -6.43 6.97
C GLU A 40 -10.34 -5.55 8.22
N GLY A 41 -11.46 -5.24 8.86
CA GLY A 41 -11.49 -4.39 10.05
C GLY A 41 -11.31 -2.89 9.79
N MET A 42 -11.07 -2.48 8.54
CA MET A 42 -11.08 -1.09 8.13
C MET A 42 -12.39 -0.78 7.41
N MET A 43 -13.17 0.14 7.96
CA MET A 43 -14.44 0.58 7.37
C MET A 43 -14.19 1.63 6.27
N ASN A 44 -13.27 1.34 5.34
CA ASN A 44 -13.00 2.21 4.19
C ASN A 44 -12.40 1.44 3.02
N VAL A 45 -12.46 2.06 1.85
CA VAL A 45 -11.71 1.64 0.65
C VAL A 45 -10.61 2.64 0.39
N GLY A 46 -9.39 2.17 0.21
CA GLY A 46 -8.25 3.00 -0.17
C GLY A 46 -8.08 3.03 -1.69
N LEU A 47 -8.15 4.21 -2.29
CA LEU A 47 -7.79 4.46 -3.68
C LEU A 47 -6.39 5.06 -3.73
N ILE A 48 -5.49 4.44 -4.48
CA ILE A 48 -4.12 4.87 -4.63
C ILE A 48 -3.93 5.51 -6.00
N PHE A 49 -3.37 6.72 -6.00
CA PHE A 49 -3.16 7.53 -7.20
C PHE A 49 -1.69 7.91 -7.36
N ASP A 50 -1.23 7.97 -8.63
CA ASP A 50 -0.14 8.87 -9.01
C ASP A 50 -0.72 10.23 -9.35
N VAL A 51 -0.39 11.22 -8.52
CA VAL A 51 -0.89 12.59 -8.60
C VAL A 51 0.22 13.49 -9.13
N LYS A 52 0.00 14.08 -10.30
CA LYS A 52 0.89 15.09 -10.88
C LYS A 52 0.49 16.48 -10.45
N ASP A 53 -0.81 16.72 -10.34
CA ASP A 53 -1.41 17.96 -9.92
C ASP A 53 -2.45 17.73 -8.82
N VAL A 54 -2.28 18.40 -7.68
CA VAL A 54 -3.15 18.24 -6.50
C VAL A 54 -4.54 18.80 -6.74
N ASP A 55 -4.68 19.82 -7.58
CA ASP A 55 -5.99 20.41 -7.91
C ASP A 55 -6.84 19.40 -8.70
N SER A 56 -6.21 18.59 -9.56
CA SER A 56 -6.88 17.49 -10.26
C SER A 56 -7.44 16.42 -9.28
N LEU A 57 -6.74 16.15 -8.17
CA LEU A 57 -7.25 15.28 -7.13
C LEU A 57 -8.43 15.91 -6.38
N ALA A 58 -8.36 17.21 -6.09
CA ALA A 58 -9.45 17.93 -5.46
C ALA A 58 -10.70 17.95 -6.36
N GLU A 59 -10.53 18.15 -7.66
CA GLU A 59 -11.61 18.06 -8.64
C GLU A 59 -12.23 16.66 -8.69
N PHE A 60 -11.44 15.63 -8.71
CA PHE A 60 -11.92 14.24 -8.67
C PHE A 60 -12.78 13.99 -7.41
N ILE A 61 -12.32 14.41 -6.24
CA ILE A 61 -13.08 14.24 -4.99
C ILE A 61 -14.41 15.01 -5.05
N THR A 62 -14.38 16.26 -5.51
CA THR A 62 -15.54 17.16 -5.50
C THR A 62 -16.52 16.94 -6.66
N LYS A 63 -16.08 16.35 -7.77
CA LYS A 63 -16.92 16.13 -8.95
C LYS A 63 -17.33 14.68 -9.17
N ASP A 64 -16.44 13.74 -8.83
CA ASP A 64 -16.66 12.31 -9.11
C ASP A 64 -17.01 11.53 -7.84
N ILE A 65 -16.22 11.64 -6.78
CA ILE A 65 -16.49 10.93 -5.53
C ILE A 65 -17.80 11.36 -4.90
N VAL A 66 -18.16 12.63 -5.00
CA VAL A 66 -19.45 13.16 -4.47
C VAL A 66 -20.68 12.54 -5.12
N LYS A 67 -20.57 11.95 -6.31
CA LYS A 67 -21.69 11.25 -6.98
C LYS A 67 -22.08 9.92 -6.33
N CYS A 68 -21.22 9.39 -5.47
CA CYS A 68 -21.54 8.19 -4.71
C CYS A 68 -22.20 8.57 -3.38
N ASP A 69 -23.50 8.49 -3.33
CA ASP A 69 -24.29 8.84 -2.13
C ASP A 69 -23.94 8.01 -0.89
N GLU A 70 -23.33 6.83 -1.08
CA GLU A 70 -22.90 5.96 0.02
C GLU A 70 -21.63 6.43 0.70
N ILE A 71 -20.86 7.34 0.10
CA ILE A 71 -19.64 7.88 0.72
C ILE A 71 -20.02 8.97 1.73
N ASN A 72 -19.65 8.76 2.99
CA ASN A 72 -19.88 9.69 4.08
C ASN A 72 -18.82 10.81 4.12
N HIS A 73 -17.55 10.40 4.05
CA HIS A 73 -16.42 11.32 4.03
C HIS A 73 -15.18 10.66 3.41
N THR A 74 -14.20 11.48 3.11
CA THR A 74 -12.91 11.03 2.57
C THR A 74 -11.76 11.51 3.48
N LYS A 75 -10.66 10.76 3.45
CA LYS A 75 -9.36 11.22 3.98
C LYS A 75 -8.31 11.07 2.90
N THR A 76 -7.57 12.13 2.63
CA THR A 76 -6.44 12.09 1.70
C THR A 76 -5.13 11.96 2.47
N ILE A 77 -4.30 11.03 2.05
CA ILE A 77 -3.01 10.71 2.67
C ILE A 77 -1.94 10.83 1.59
N SER A 78 -0.91 11.61 1.86
CA SER A 78 0.26 11.71 1.00
C SER A 78 1.34 10.75 1.46
N LEU A 79 1.87 9.94 0.55
CA LEU A 79 3.01 9.07 0.80
C LEU A 79 4.30 9.82 0.48
N MET A 80 5.13 10.00 1.51
CA MET A 80 6.37 10.74 1.40
C MET A 80 7.56 9.79 1.52
N LYS A 81 8.50 9.92 0.60
CA LYS A 81 9.68 9.05 0.52
C LYS A 81 9.31 7.56 0.58
N PRO A 82 8.35 7.11 -0.22
CA PRO A 82 8.01 5.70 -0.26
C PRO A 82 9.22 4.90 -0.78
N VAL A 83 9.52 3.80 -0.11
CA VAL A 83 10.52 2.83 -0.56
C VAL A 83 9.81 1.52 -0.79
N PHE A 84 9.91 1.00 -2.00
CA PHE A 84 9.43 -0.33 -2.38
C PHE A 84 10.56 -1.35 -2.26
N PHE A 85 10.22 -2.54 -1.86
CA PHE A 85 11.16 -3.63 -1.66
C PHE A 85 11.00 -4.68 -2.76
N PRO A 86 12.08 -5.30 -3.20
CA PRO A 86 12.01 -6.42 -4.11
C PRO A 86 11.34 -7.62 -3.44
N ILE A 87 10.62 -8.40 -4.23
CA ILE A 87 10.00 -9.64 -3.75
C ILE A 87 11.05 -10.74 -3.64
N PRO A 88 11.14 -11.46 -2.51
CA PRO A 88 12.13 -12.51 -2.37
C PRO A 88 11.85 -13.71 -3.31
N LYS A 89 12.92 -14.31 -3.88
CA LYS A 89 12.84 -15.55 -4.67
C LYS A 89 12.15 -16.69 -3.94
N LYS A 90 12.52 -16.87 -2.67
CA LYS A 90 11.94 -17.87 -1.80
C LYS A 90 10.90 -17.21 -0.93
N LYS A 91 9.66 -17.61 -1.10
CA LYS A 91 8.53 -17.14 -0.32
C LYS A 91 7.59 -18.31 -0.01
N PRO A 92 6.74 -18.23 1.01
CA PRO A 92 5.68 -19.19 1.25
C PRO A 92 4.71 -19.27 0.06
N GLU A 93 4.13 -20.44 -0.19
CA GLU A 93 3.12 -20.64 -1.25
C GLU A 93 1.83 -19.82 -0.99
N ASN A 94 1.41 -19.81 0.28
CA ASN A 94 0.23 -19.05 0.70
C ASN A 94 0.69 -17.78 1.40
N ILE A 95 0.58 -16.65 0.71
CA ILE A 95 0.92 -15.34 1.27
C ILE A 95 -0.28 -14.41 1.19
N GLN A 96 -0.43 -13.62 2.23
CA GLN A 96 -1.45 -12.57 2.32
C GLN A 96 -0.78 -11.23 2.57
N ARG A 97 -1.30 -10.20 1.93
CA ARG A 97 -0.88 -8.82 2.14
C ARG A 97 -1.54 -8.23 3.38
N TYR A 98 -0.75 -7.45 4.12
CA TYR A 98 -1.21 -6.70 5.29
C TYR A 98 -0.79 -5.23 5.18
N LEU A 99 -1.67 -4.36 5.61
CA LEU A 99 -1.38 -2.94 5.78
C LEU A 99 -1.08 -2.69 7.27
N ILE A 100 0.04 -2.05 7.57
CA ILE A 100 0.46 -1.70 8.93
C ILE A 100 0.46 -0.19 9.05
N ARG A 101 -0.28 0.34 10.03
CA ARG A 101 -0.38 1.75 10.37
C ARG A 101 0.37 2.01 11.66
N ILE A 102 1.29 2.96 11.63
CA ILE A 102 2.18 3.25 12.75
C ILE A 102 2.06 4.73 13.10
N TYR A 103 1.79 5.01 14.37
CA TYR A 103 1.83 6.33 14.96
C TYR A 103 3.04 6.41 15.88
N ALA A 104 3.81 7.47 15.76
CA ALA A 104 5.05 7.62 16.49
C ALA A 104 5.26 9.07 16.95
N HIS A 105 6.10 9.27 17.94
CA HIS A 105 6.48 10.60 18.37
C HIS A 105 7.32 11.30 17.29
N PRO A 106 7.07 12.57 16.92
CA PRO A 106 7.80 13.25 15.84
C PRO A 106 9.32 13.15 15.92
N LYS A 107 9.87 13.21 17.15
CA LYS A 107 11.31 13.04 17.40
C LYS A 107 11.86 11.68 16.97
N ASN A 108 11.01 10.67 16.86
CA ASN A 108 11.38 9.29 16.58
C ASN A 108 11.00 8.83 15.16
N TYR A 109 10.32 9.65 14.34
CA TYR A 109 9.88 9.26 13.00
C TYR A 109 11.00 8.67 12.17
N LYS A 110 12.13 9.39 12.09
CA LYS A 110 13.27 8.91 11.32
C LYS A 110 13.84 7.59 11.85
N LYS A 111 13.95 7.44 13.17
CA LYS A 111 14.47 6.23 13.82
C LYS A 111 13.57 5.03 13.53
N VAL A 112 12.25 5.19 13.64
CA VAL A 112 11.27 4.13 13.35
C VAL A 112 11.30 3.77 11.87
N TYR A 113 11.28 4.75 10.98
CA TYR A 113 11.35 4.53 9.54
C TYR A 113 12.65 3.82 9.13
N ASP A 114 13.81 4.31 9.60
CA ASP A 114 15.12 3.71 9.29
C ASP A 114 15.22 2.27 9.81
N TYR A 115 14.63 2.00 10.97
CA TYR A 115 14.58 0.64 11.50
C TYR A 115 13.78 -0.29 10.58
N LEU A 116 12.56 0.11 10.19
CA LEU A 116 11.70 -0.69 9.30
C LEU A 116 12.34 -0.88 7.93
N HIS A 117 12.97 0.15 7.41
CA HIS A 117 13.67 0.12 6.12
C HIS A 117 14.86 -0.86 6.14
N ASN A 118 15.64 -0.91 7.23
CA ASN A 118 16.85 -1.72 7.34
C ASN A 118 16.66 -3.05 8.07
N TYR A 119 15.43 -3.35 8.51
CA TYR A 119 15.14 -4.58 9.24
C TYR A 119 15.40 -5.82 8.36
N LYS A 120 16.03 -6.85 8.92
CA LYS A 120 16.18 -8.14 8.26
C LYS A 120 14.93 -8.98 8.45
N TYR A 121 14.09 -8.96 7.45
CA TYR A 121 12.82 -9.69 7.47
C TYR A 121 13.05 -11.19 7.38
N PRO A 122 12.31 -12.01 8.16
CA PRO A 122 12.40 -13.46 8.05
C PRO A 122 11.75 -13.96 6.75
N TYR A 123 12.05 -15.19 6.37
CA TYR A 123 11.56 -15.83 5.15
C TYR A 123 10.03 -15.74 4.94
N ASN A 124 9.27 -15.86 6.02
CA ASN A 124 7.79 -15.87 5.97
C ASN A 124 7.12 -14.52 6.19
N LEU A 125 7.89 -13.45 6.20
CA LEU A 125 7.41 -12.07 6.28
C LEU A 125 8.34 -11.17 5.46
N PHE A 126 7.84 -10.50 4.45
CA PHE A 126 8.64 -9.54 3.68
C PHE A 126 7.90 -8.23 3.44
N PRO A 127 8.62 -7.11 3.40
CA PRO A 127 8.04 -5.82 3.15
C PRO A 127 7.70 -5.66 1.67
N ILE A 128 6.61 -4.95 1.38
CA ILE A 128 6.24 -4.50 0.04
C ILE A 128 6.66 -3.04 -0.11
N TYR A 129 6.28 -2.21 0.85
CA TYR A 129 6.74 -0.82 0.92
C TYR A 129 6.72 -0.29 2.35
N VAL A 130 7.49 0.76 2.60
CA VAL A 130 7.42 1.62 3.77
C VAL A 130 7.46 3.08 3.32
N SER A 131 6.65 3.93 3.95
CA SER A 131 6.57 5.35 3.63
C SER A 131 6.27 6.17 4.87
N TYR A 132 6.82 7.37 4.96
CA TYR A 132 6.16 8.39 5.80
C TYR A 132 4.80 8.71 5.20
N SER A 133 3.86 9.09 6.03
CA SER A 133 2.56 9.53 5.55
C SER A 133 2.12 10.84 6.21
N LEU A 134 1.37 11.63 5.48
CA LEU A 134 0.71 12.84 5.97
C LEU A 134 -0.79 12.68 5.77
N GLY A 135 -1.56 12.90 6.82
CA GLY A 135 -3.02 12.93 6.77
C GLY A 135 -3.71 12.04 7.79
N ASP A 136 -3.09 10.96 8.26
CA ASP A 136 -3.66 10.09 9.30
C ASP A 136 -2.55 9.45 10.16
N GLU A 137 -2.02 8.28 9.78
CA GLU A 137 -0.84 7.68 10.41
C GLU A 137 0.44 8.42 10.06
N ASP A 138 1.51 8.21 10.83
CA ASP A 138 2.82 8.84 10.59
C ASP A 138 3.70 8.03 9.65
N ILE A 139 3.59 6.70 9.74
CA ILE A 139 4.28 5.76 8.86
C ILE A 139 3.27 4.71 8.41
N LEU A 140 3.23 4.50 7.11
CA LEU A 140 2.45 3.46 6.47
C LEU A 140 3.38 2.40 5.89
N MET A 141 3.09 1.15 6.18
CA MET A 141 3.87 0.01 5.68
C MET A 141 2.92 -1.06 5.13
N SER A 142 3.32 -1.71 4.07
CA SER A 142 2.68 -2.94 3.61
C SER A 142 3.68 -4.09 3.66
N VAL A 143 3.22 -5.23 4.13
CA VAL A 143 3.99 -6.47 4.19
C VAL A 143 3.18 -7.61 3.60
N ALA A 144 3.87 -8.66 3.16
CA ALA A 144 3.27 -9.95 2.86
C ALA A 144 3.79 -11.01 3.84
N ALA A 145 2.92 -11.89 4.28
CA ALA A 145 3.25 -12.95 5.22
C ALA A 145 2.42 -14.21 4.95
N ASP A 146 2.93 -15.34 5.43
CA ASP A 146 2.25 -16.65 5.35
C ASP A 146 0.94 -16.70 6.14
N ASN A 147 0.86 -15.95 7.23
CA ASN A 147 -0.33 -15.90 8.09
C ASN A 147 -0.38 -14.65 8.99
N LYS A 148 -1.54 -14.44 9.59
CA LYS A 148 -1.82 -13.30 10.48
C LYS A 148 -0.96 -13.30 11.75
N GLU A 149 -0.63 -14.47 12.30
CA GLU A 149 0.16 -14.57 13.53
C GLU A 149 1.61 -14.14 13.32
N THR A 150 2.19 -14.44 12.15
CA THR A 150 3.51 -13.93 11.75
C THR A 150 3.56 -12.40 11.79
N VAL A 151 2.54 -11.74 11.23
CA VAL A 151 2.44 -10.27 11.26
C VAL A 151 2.18 -9.76 12.68
N ASN A 152 1.31 -10.42 13.44
CA ASN A 152 1.04 -10.06 14.83
C ASN A 152 2.30 -10.10 15.69
N LYS A 153 3.10 -11.17 15.55
CA LYS A 153 4.38 -11.30 16.24
C LYS A 153 5.35 -10.17 15.86
N PHE A 154 5.49 -9.91 14.56
CA PHE A 154 6.34 -8.82 14.07
C PHE A 154 5.90 -7.45 14.63
N VAL A 155 4.62 -7.14 14.54
CA VAL A 155 4.07 -5.87 15.06
C VAL A 155 4.29 -5.76 16.56
N ARG A 156 4.00 -6.81 17.34
CA ARG A 156 4.14 -6.81 18.79
C ARG A 156 5.59 -6.68 19.25
N GLU A 157 6.49 -7.48 18.65
CA GLU A 157 7.86 -7.64 19.15
C GLU A 157 8.86 -6.69 18.50
N LYS A 158 8.60 -6.23 17.27
CA LYS A 158 9.55 -5.44 16.50
C LYS A 158 9.10 -4.01 16.25
N VAL A 159 7.79 -3.78 16.08
CA VAL A 159 7.29 -2.42 15.79
C VAL A 159 6.87 -1.70 17.05
N ARG A 160 5.97 -2.30 17.85
CA ARG A 160 5.47 -1.68 19.10
C ARG A 160 6.54 -1.51 20.17
N SER A 161 7.59 -2.32 20.14
CA SER A 161 8.72 -2.21 21.06
C SER A 161 9.71 -1.08 20.72
N LEU A 162 9.56 -0.46 19.54
CA LEU A 162 10.42 0.67 19.17
C LEU A 162 10.11 1.89 20.02
N ASP A 163 11.17 2.51 20.51
CA ASP A 163 11.08 3.76 21.22
C ASP A 163 10.37 4.83 20.37
N GLY A 164 9.38 5.47 20.94
CA GLY A 164 8.57 6.51 20.31
C GLY A 164 7.36 6.02 19.50
N VAL A 165 7.17 4.72 19.28
CA VAL A 165 5.92 4.20 18.72
C VAL A 165 4.82 4.30 19.77
N THR A 166 3.77 5.05 19.47
CA THR A 166 2.65 5.29 20.39
C THR A 166 1.48 4.35 20.10
N GLN A 167 1.26 4.02 18.84
CA GLN A 167 0.23 3.09 18.40
C GLN A 167 0.67 2.37 17.12
N CYS A 168 0.30 1.10 17.01
CA CYS A 168 0.49 0.32 15.80
C CYS A 168 -0.67 -0.68 15.63
N SER A 169 -1.21 -0.74 14.43
CA SER A 169 -2.26 -1.67 14.04
C SER A 169 -1.97 -2.25 12.66
N PHE A 170 -2.48 -3.45 12.38
CA PHE A 170 -2.34 -4.08 11.09
C PHE A 170 -3.66 -4.69 10.61
N TYR A 171 -3.84 -4.74 9.30
CA TYR A 171 -5.09 -5.11 8.65
C TYR A 171 -4.80 -5.99 7.43
N PRO A 172 -5.37 -7.21 7.33
CA PRO A 172 -5.26 -8.00 6.12
C PRO A 172 -6.00 -7.33 4.97
N VAL A 173 -5.37 -7.30 3.81
CA VAL A 173 -5.99 -6.84 2.55
C VAL A 173 -6.69 -8.05 1.93
N PHE A 174 -8.00 -7.99 1.75
CA PHE A 174 -8.77 -9.11 1.22
C PHE A 174 -9.41 -8.82 -0.15
N LYS A 175 -9.46 -7.55 -0.55
CA LYS A 175 -9.98 -7.17 -1.86
C LYS A 175 -9.12 -6.08 -2.47
N ALA A 176 -8.80 -6.23 -3.75
CA ALA A 176 -8.04 -5.25 -4.50
C ALA A 176 -8.53 -5.19 -5.95
N LYS A 177 -8.37 -4.04 -6.59
CA LYS A 177 -8.63 -3.83 -8.02
C LYS A 177 -7.57 -2.91 -8.60
N ARG A 178 -7.05 -3.28 -9.75
CA ARG A 178 -6.13 -2.46 -10.54
C ARG A 178 -6.93 -1.61 -11.53
N PHE A 179 -6.47 -0.37 -11.75
CA PHE A 179 -7.00 0.56 -12.76
C PHE A 179 -5.98 0.87 -13.84
N ALA A 180 -4.75 1.14 -13.44
CA ALA A 180 -3.71 1.45 -14.41
C ALA A 180 -3.13 0.18 -15.05
N PRO A 181 -2.64 0.27 -16.28
CA PRO A 181 -1.80 -0.78 -16.85
C PRO A 181 -0.64 -1.11 -15.94
N LEU A 182 -0.22 -2.35 -15.98
CA LEU A 182 0.80 -2.89 -15.12
C LEU A 182 2.12 -2.17 -15.20
N GLU A 183 2.55 -1.95 -16.42
CA GLU A 183 3.81 -1.30 -16.75
C GLU A 183 3.90 0.06 -16.07
N LYS A 184 2.79 0.78 -16.00
CA LYS A 184 2.71 2.09 -15.35
C LYS A 184 2.86 2.00 -13.84
N ILE A 185 2.24 0.99 -13.22
CA ILE A 185 2.39 0.74 -11.78
C ILE A 185 3.84 0.38 -11.46
N ILE A 186 4.45 -0.48 -12.28
CA ILE A 186 5.85 -0.87 -12.13
C ILE A 186 6.79 0.33 -12.30
N GLU A 187 6.56 1.18 -13.31
CA GLU A 187 7.37 2.37 -13.52
C GLU A 187 7.30 3.31 -12.30
N GLU A 188 6.10 3.52 -11.74
CA GLU A 188 5.95 4.33 -10.53
C GLU A 188 6.68 3.71 -9.34
N GLN A 189 6.57 2.42 -9.16
CA GLN A 189 7.28 1.74 -8.09
C GLN A 189 8.81 1.77 -8.28
N LYS A 190 9.29 1.61 -9.52
CA LYS A 190 10.72 1.72 -9.84
C LYS A 190 11.31 3.09 -9.48
N LYS A 191 10.58 4.18 -9.64
CA LYS A 191 11.03 5.52 -9.24
C LYS A 191 11.31 5.64 -7.74
N HIS A 192 10.70 4.77 -6.94
CA HIS A 192 10.80 4.76 -5.49
C HIS A 192 11.56 3.56 -4.93
N LEU A 193 12.21 2.76 -5.79
CA LEU A 193 13.07 1.68 -5.33
C LEU A 193 14.31 2.25 -4.64
N ASP A 194 14.63 1.70 -3.49
CA ASP A 194 15.88 2.02 -2.82
C ASP A 194 17.06 1.31 -3.49
N GLU A 195 17.79 2.03 -4.33
CA GLU A 195 18.97 1.51 -5.02
C GLU A 195 20.03 0.91 -4.08
N LYS A 196 20.14 1.39 -2.85
CA LYS A 196 21.08 0.86 -1.85
C LYS A 196 20.65 -0.51 -1.34
N SER A 197 19.40 -0.63 -0.93
CA SER A 197 18.82 -1.91 -0.51
C SER A 197 18.80 -2.90 -1.66
N TRP A 198 18.59 -2.44 -2.86
CA TRP A 198 18.64 -3.19 -4.09
C TRP A 198 20.03 -3.80 -4.36
N LYS A 199 21.10 -3.00 -4.30
CA LYS A 199 22.48 -3.46 -4.57
C LYS A 199 22.99 -4.45 -3.52
N MET A 200 22.65 -4.25 -2.24
CA MET A 200 23.09 -5.12 -1.15
C MET A 200 22.38 -6.47 -1.11
N LYS A 201 21.21 -6.59 -1.74
CA LYS A 201 20.36 -7.79 -1.68
C LYS A 201 20.32 -8.59 -2.98
N LYS A 202 21.18 -8.23 -3.95
CA LYS A 202 21.22 -8.84 -5.28
C LYS A 202 21.40 -10.36 -5.27
N GLU A 203 22.07 -10.91 -4.27
CA GLU A 203 22.29 -12.35 -4.12
C GLU A 203 21.13 -13.08 -3.45
N GLU A 204 20.30 -12.37 -2.67
CA GLU A 204 19.17 -12.92 -1.92
C GLU A 204 17.83 -12.84 -2.66
N PHE A 205 17.75 -11.95 -3.66
CA PHE A 205 16.51 -11.68 -4.40
C PHE A 205 16.66 -12.01 -5.88
N ASP A 206 15.58 -12.37 -6.51
CA ASP A 206 15.51 -12.54 -7.96
C ASP A 206 15.54 -11.16 -8.61
N LEU A 207 16.71 -10.78 -9.07
CA LEU A 207 16.96 -9.48 -9.67
C LEU A 207 17.07 -9.52 -11.18
N ASP A 208 17.12 -10.71 -11.76
CA ASP A 208 16.82 -10.91 -13.17
C ASP A 208 15.29 -10.78 -13.34
N PHE A 209 14.83 -9.62 -12.87
CA PHE A 209 13.47 -9.22 -13.07
C PHE A 209 13.23 -9.02 -14.57
N ASP A 210 12.80 -10.05 -15.21
CA ASP A 210 11.74 -9.87 -16.14
C ASP A 210 10.48 -9.53 -15.32
N TRP A 211 10.35 -8.25 -15.03
CA TRP A 211 9.25 -7.70 -14.25
C TRP A 211 7.89 -8.10 -14.82
N VAL A 212 7.87 -8.47 -16.07
CA VAL A 212 6.70 -8.90 -16.83
C VAL A 212 6.35 -10.35 -16.52
N GLU A 213 7.32 -11.25 -16.42
CA GLU A 213 7.07 -12.69 -16.20
C GLU A 213 6.64 -13.02 -14.76
N ASN A 214 7.13 -12.27 -13.77
CA ASN A 214 6.75 -12.48 -12.35
C ASN A 214 5.63 -11.55 -11.89
N PHE A 215 4.95 -10.92 -12.80
CA PHE A 215 4.01 -9.86 -12.49
C PHE A 215 2.68 -10.32 -11.91
N GLU A 216 2.11 -11.40 -12.40
CA GLU A 216 0.87 -11.96 -11.83
C GLU A 216 1.06 -12.23 -10.33
N GLU A 217 2.23 -12.71 -9.97
CA GLU A 217 2.61 -12.98 -8.60
C GLU A 217 2.81 -11.69 -7.78
N TYR A 218 3.48 -10.70 -8.34
CA TYR A 218 3.64 -9.38 -7.74
C TYR A 218 2.28 -8.69 -7.55
N ALA A 219 1.42 -8.78 -8.55
CA ALA A 219 0.10 -8.22 -8.51
C ALA A 219 -0.79 -8.86 -7.43
N GLN A 220 -0.74 -10.17 -7.24
CA GLN A 220 -1.42 -10.86 -6.15
C GLN A 220 -0.91 -10.39 -4.79
N ILE A 221 0.40 -10.28 -4.60
CA ILE A 221 1.02 -9.82 -3.34
C ILE A 221 0.72 -8.36 -3.08
N THR A 222 0.79 -7.51 -4.09
CA THR A 222 0.53 -6.06 -3.93
C THR A 222 -0.95 -5.72 -3.96
N GLY A 223 -1.82 -6.69 -4.26
CA GLY A 223 -3.24 -6.46 -4.46
C GLY A 223 -3.55 -5.72 -5.75
N ALA A 224 -2.65 -5.75 -6.74
CA ALA A 224 -2.84 -5.12 -8.02
C ALA A 224 -3.72 -5.96 -8.97
N PHE A 225 -3.95 -7.25 -8.65
CA PHE A 225 -4.96 -8.09 -9.31
C PHE A 225 -6.07 -8.48 -8.34
N PRO A 226 -7.34 -8.35 -8.74
CA PRO A 226 -8.38 -9.18 -8.20
C PRO A 226 -8.17 -10.59 -8.78
N GLY A 227 -8.19 -11.62 -7.95
CA GLY A 227 -8.44 -12.94 -8.47
C GLY A 227 -9.77 -12.88 -9.24
N ASP A 228 -9.78 -13.35 -10.49
CA ASP A 228 -11.01 -13.60 -11.21
C ASP A 228 -11.78 -14.69 -10.44
N TYR A 229 -12.82 -14.26 -9.74
CA TYR A 229 -13.91 -15.10 -9.23
C TYR A 229 -15.23 -14.57 -9.70
#